data_d6e31e8d95f903423a9c196c8dbc2d34
#
_entry.id   d6e31e8d95f903423a9c196c8dbc2d34
#
_cell.length_a   1.000
_cell.length_b   1.000
_cell.length_c   1.000
_cell.angle_alpha   90.00
_cell.angle_beta   90.00
_cell.angle_gamma   90.00
#
_symmetry.space_group_name_H-M   'P 1'
#
loop_
_entity.id
_entity.type
_entity.pdbx_description
1 polymer ?
#
loop_
_entity_poly.entity_id
_entity_poly.type
_entity_poly.pdbx_seq_one_letter_code
_entity_poly.pdbx_strand_id
1 'polypeptide(L)'
;RREGPRSLEDRSRRPRHLRKPETSYEVMAEAVKIRKAYPAWSKYKIYSMLSTQNKKNTSVSSIGRILKRRGLIDKKISRKRSKAAKSPRARFPRGFTVRNAGDMIQMDTKYIMLVGGRKYYQFTAIDVLSKRRVLRVYKTQSSKNGALLLEECILSFPFAIETIQTDNGAPFQKHFDALCKKKKIPHYYIYPRSPKQNSYVEISHGADEREFYMQGNIYEDFEVMKKKIAEWENVWNEIRPHQALNYLTPNQYLEKRQTSRLPTKDIITLQT
;
A
#
# COMPACT_ATOMS: atom_id res chain seq x y z
N ARG A 1 -62.04 -16.37 8.95
CA ARG A 1 -61.94 -16.01 7.51
C ARG A 1 -60.55 -16.44 7.04
N ARG A 2 -60.49 -17.36 6.05
CA ARG A 2 -59.21 -17.77 5.45
C ARG A 2 -58.70 -16.64 4.57
N GLU A 3 -57.58 -16.07 4.95
CA GLU A 3 -56.87 -15.11 4.10
C GLU A 3 -56.36 -15.84 2.85
N GLY A 4 -56.56 -15.26 1.67
CA GLY A 4 -56.17 -15.87 0.39
C GLY A 4 -54.62 -15.89 0.19
N PRO A 5 -54.13 -16.28 -1.02
CA PRO A 5 -52.68 -16.46 -1.29
C PRO A 5 -51.77 -15.29 -0.92
N ARG A 6 -52.30 -14.07 -0.80
CA ARG A 6 -51.54 -12.87 -0.31
C ARG A 6 -51.13 -12.95 1.17
N SER A 7 -51.64 -13.92 1.93
CA SER A 7 -51.20 -14.14 3.32
C SER A 7 -49.79 -14.72 3.40
N LEU A 8 -49.26 -15.26 2.30
CA LEU A 8 -47.90 -15.81 2.18
C LEU A 8 -46.85 -14.75 1.80
N GLU A 9 -47.25 -13.54 1.44
CA GLU A 9 -46.32 -12.46 1.18
C GLU A 9 -45.71 -11.96 2.49
N ASP A 10 -44.39 -11.75 2.51
CA ASP A 10 -43.65 -11.23 3.67
C ASP A 10 -44.20 -9.86 4.07
N ARG A 11 -44.82 -9.79 5.22
CA ARG A 11 -45.35 -8.53 5.78
C ARG A 11 -44.20 -7.62 6.15
N SER A 12 -44.32 -6.32 5.84
CA SER A 12 -43.35 -5.32 6.24
C SER A 12 -43.00 -5.42 7.72
N ARG A 13 -41.74 -5.67 8.05
CA ARG A 13 -41.19 -5.67 9.44
C ARG A 13 -41.05 -4.29 10.02
N ARG A 14 -41.48 -3.24 9.31
CA ARG A 14 -41.36 -1.85 9.79
C ARG A 14 -42.35 -1.63 10.95
N PRO A 15 -41.89 -1.08 12.10
CA PRO A 15 -42.77 -0.78 13.22
C PRO A 15 -43.91 0.14 12.81
N ARG A 16 -45.14 -0.20 13.20
CA ARG A 16 -46.34 0.61 12.93
C ARG A 16 -46.31 1.94 13.63
N HIS A 17 -45.67 1.99 14.81
CA HIS A 17 -45.44 3.26 15.57
C HIS A 17 -43.96 3.62 15.51
N LEU A 18 -43.65 4.65 14.79
CA LEU A 18 -42.32 5.27 14.76
C LEU A 18 -42.17 6.21 15.95
N ARG A 19 -41.12 6.00 16.75
CA ARG A 19 -40.78 6.97 17.82
C ARG A 19 -40.61 8.37 17.24
N LYS A 20 -41.27 9.35 17.81
CA LYS A 20 -41.03 10.76 17.51
C LYS A 20 -39.64 11.15 18.00
N PRO A 21 -38.89 12.00 17.29
CA PRO A 21 -37.61 12.51 17.77
C PRO A 21 -37.77 13.32 19.04
N GLU A 22 -37.14 12.94 20.12
CA GLU A 22 -37.11 13.66 21.41
C GLU A 22 -36.21 14.89 21.42
N THR A 23 -35.50 15.18 20.31
CA THR A 23 -34.57 16.31 20.24
C THR A 23 -35.36 17.60 20.09
N SER A 24 -35.12 18.57 20.99
CA SER A 24 -35.79 19.84 20.98
C SER A 24 -35.54 20.63 19.69
N TYR A 25 -36.50 21.55 19.37
CA TYR A 25 -36.37 22.40 18.19
C TYR A 25 -35.11 23.29 18.26
N GLU A 26 -34.74 23.78 19.44
CA GLU A 26 -33.59 24.66 19.70
C GLU A 26 -32.28 23.95 19.30
N VAL A 27 -32.08 22.70 19.74
CA VAL A 27 -30.91 21.87 19.35
C VAL A 27 -30.86 21.68 17.84
N MET A 28 -32.00 21.41 17.21
CA MET A 28 -32.07 21.26 15.76
C MET A 28 -31.72 22.57 15.04
N ALA A 29 -32.27 23.70 15.48
CA ALA A 29 -32.02 25.00 14.88
C ALA A 29 -30.55 25.40 14.99
N GLU A 30 -29.96 25.26 16.20
CA GLU A 30 -28.53 25.54 16.42
C GLU A 30 -27.63 24.68 15.60
N ALA A 31 -27.84 23.36 15.56
CA ALA A 31 -27.04 22.44 14.76
C ALA A 31 -27.13 22.75 13.25
N VAL A 32 -28.30 23.11 12.75
CA VAL A 32 -28.49 23.50 11.33
C VAL A 32 -27.80 24.83 11.04
N LYS A 33 -27.89 25.81 11.94
CA LYS A 33 -27.22 27.12 11.84
C LYS A 33 -25.70 26.92 11.72
N ILE A 34 -25.11 26.17 12.64
CA ILE A 34 -23.67 25.87 12.62
C ILE A 34 -23.28 25.16 11.34
N ARG A 35 -24.06 24.14 10.87
CA ARG A 35 -23.77 23.41 9.64
C ARG A 35 -23.83 24.28 8.39
N LYS A 36 -24.77 25.23 8.33
CA LYS A 36 -24.88 26.20 7.23
C LYS A 36 -23.69 27.16 7.20
N ALA A 37 -23.27 27.65 8.37
CA ALA A 37 -22.11 28.52 8.51
C ALA A 37 -20.80 27.80 8.18
N TYR A 38 -20.69 26.49 8.53
CA TYR A 38 -19.50 25.68 8.35
C TYR A 38 -19.79 24.35 7.65
N PRO A 39 -20.02 24.34 6.33
CA PRO A 39 -20.50 23.18 5.59
C PRO A 39 -19.57 21.96 5.65
N ALA A 40 -18.28 22.16 5.87
CA ALA A 40 -17.27 21.09 5.92
C ALA A 40 -17.08 20.46 7.31
N TRP A 41 -17.72 20.99 8.37
CA TRP A 41 -17.52 20.47 9.71
C TRP A 41 -18.21 19.14 9.94
N SER A 42 -17.54 18.25 10.66
CA SER A 42 -18.10 16.98 11.07
C SER A 42 -19.16 17.15 12.17
N LYS A 43 -20.01 16.12 12.35
CA LYS A 43 -20.98 16.08 13.44
C LYS A 43 -20.34 16.29 14.84
N TYR A 44 -19.09 15.87 15.01
CA TYR A 44 -18.34 16.06 16.25
C TYR A 44 -18.02 17.53 16.51
N LYS A 45 -17.51 18.24 15.49
CA LYS A 45 -17.24 19.68 15.57
C LYS A 45 -18.52 20.47 15.81
N ILE A 46 -19.62 20.12 15.12
CA ILE A 46 -20.91 20.78 15.34
C ILE A 46 -21.40 20.54 16.76
N TYR A 47 -21.34 19.33 17.28
CA TYR A 47 -21.68 19.00 18.66
C TYR A 47 -20.83 19.80 19.66
N SER A 48 -19.52 19.94 19.43
CA SER A 48 -18.63 20.69 20.33
C SER A 48 -18.95 22.19 20.38
N MET A 49 -19.57 22.73 19.35
CA MET A 49 -19.96 24.13 19.25
C MET A 49 -21.38 24.47 19.77
N LEU A 50 -22.18 23.45 20.11
CA LEU A 50 -23.47 23.68 20.72
C LEU A 50 -23.34 24.37 22.09
N SER A 51 -24.34 25.14 22.49
CA SER A 51 -24.45 25.70 23.84
C SER A 51 -24.42 24.60 24.91
N THR A 52 -23.93 24.92 26.10
CA THR A 52 -23.78 23.93 27.19
C THR A 52 -25.12 23.27 27.52
N GLN A 53 -26.23 24.04 27.50
CA GLN A 53 -27.58 23.52 27.75
C GLN A 53 -28.02 22.54 26.65
N ASN A 54 -27.78 22.85 25.38
CA ASN A 54 -28.11 21.96 24.26
C ASN A 54 -27.24 20.71 24.17
N LYS A 55 -25.98 20.76 24.64
CA LYS A 55 -25.13 19.56 24.77
C LYS A 55 -25.67 18.53 25.75
N LYS A 56 -26.21 18.98 26.91
CA LYS A 56 -26.83 18.10 27.90
C LYS A 56 -28.03 17.34 27.37
N ASN A 57 -28.76 17.92 26.43
CA ASN A 57 -30.03 17.40 25.90
C ASN A 57 -29.87 16.66 24.56
N THR A 58 -28.62 16.39 24.08
CA THR A 58 -28.41 15.72 22.80
C THR A 58 -27.12 14.89 22.78
N SER A 59 -26.90 14.17 21.71
CA SER A 59 -25.70 13.39 21.47
C SER A 59 -25.13 13.65 20.07
N VAL A 60 -23.85 13.30 19.85
CA VAL A 60 -23.20 13.36 18.54
C VAL A 60 -23.98 12.55 17.49
N SER A 61 -24.57 11.42 17.91
CA SER A 61 -25.40 10.57 17.03
C SER A 61 -26.69 11.26 16.63
N SER A 62 -27.31 11.98 17.56
CA SER A 62 -28.52 12.78 17.29
C SER A 62 -28.25 13.92 16.30
N ILE A 63 -27.13 14.64 16.44
CA ILE A 63 -26.69 15.64 15.45
C ILE A 63 -26.54 15.01 14.06
N GLY A 64 -25.90 13.85 13.95
CA GLY A 64 -25.80 13.16 12.68
C GLY A 64 -27.14 12.81 12.03
N ARG A 65 -28.15 12.41 12.85
CA ARG A 65 -29.52 12.13 12.38
C ARG A 65 -30.24 13.40 11.94
N ILE A 66 -30.09 14.51 12.67
CA ILE A 66 -30.66 15.84 12.33
C ILE A 66 -30.12 16.26 10.96
N LEU A 67 -28.79 16.28 10.78
CA LEU A 67 -28.17 16.69 9.53
C LEU A 67 -28.62 15.82 8.35
N LYS A 68 -28.78 14.50 8.56
CA LYS A 68 -29.29 13.58 7.55
C LYS A 68 -30.74 13.86 7.19
N ARG A 69 -31.62 14.06 8.17
CA ARG A 69 -33.05 14.36 7.93
C ARG A 69 -33.24 15.69 7.21
N ARG A 70 -32.40 16.66 7.51
CA ARG A 70 -32.44 18.01 6.89
C ARG A 70 -31.71 18.06 5.54
N GLY A 71 -31.24 16.93 4.98
CA GLY A 71 -30.55 16.91 3.69
C GLY A 71 -29.18 17.58 3.69
N LEU A 72 -28.62 17.91 4.87
CA LEU A 72 -27.36 18.62 5.01
C LEU A 72 -26.12 17.69 4.94
N ILE A 73 -26.31 16.45 4.52
CA ILE A 73 -25.22 15.48 4.23
C ILE A 73 -25.29 15.11 2.76
N ASP A 74 -24.39 15.68 1.99
CA ASP A 74 -24.29 15.36 0.57
C ASP A 74 -23.53 14.04 0.35
N LYS A 75 -24.30 12.98 0.15
CA LYS A 75 -23.77 11.64 -0.14
C LYS A 75 -23.11 11.54 -1.51
N LYS A 76 -23.50 12.39 -2.49
CA LYS A 76 -22.96 12.33 -3.85
C LYS A 76 -21.53 12.90 -3.88
N ILE A 77 -21.31 14.03 -3.20
CA ILE A 77 -19.97 14.65 -3.09
C ILE A 77 -19.03 13.74 -2.31
N SER A 78 -19.46 13.16 -1.19
CA SER A 78 -18.68 12.21 -0.40
C SER A 78 -18.30 10.96 -1.19
N ARG A 79 -19.24 10.37 -1.94
CA ARG A 79 -19.00 9.21 -2.80
C ARG A 79 -18.11 9.54 -4.01
N LYS A 80 -18.25 10.73 -4.61
CA LYS A 80 -17.44 11.16 -5.76
C LYS A 80 -15.99 11.35 -5.37
N ARG A 81 -15.70 11.97 -4.21
CA ARG A 81 -14.34 12.10 -3.65
C ARG A 81 -13.72 10.74 -3.30
N SER A 82 -14.47 9.82 -2.70
CA SER A 82 -13.97 8.48 -2.37
C SER A 82 -13.75 7.60 -3.62
N LYS A 83 -14.51 7.80 -4.69
CA LYS A 83 -14.32 7.09 -5.97
C LYS A 83 -13.17 7.64 -6.79
N ALA A 84 -12.97 8.96 -6.81
CA ALA A 84 -11.85 9.59 -7.49
C ALA A 84 -10.49 9.21 -6.88
N ALA A 85 -10.47 8.87 -5.58
CA ALA A 85 -9.25 8.43 -4.87
C ALA A 85 -8.89 6.95 -5.11
N LYS A 86 -9.72 6.19 -5.80
CA LYS A 86 -9.51 4.74 -5.99
C LYS A 86 -9.57 4.38 -7.48
N SER A 87 -8.50 4.67 -8.20
CA SER A 87 -8.17 3.86 -9.37
C SER A 87 -8.10 2.39 -8.91
N PRO A 88 -8.80 1.45 -9.57
CA PRO A 88 -8.71 0.04 -9.21
C PRO A 88 -7.26 -0.41 -9.44
N ARG A 89 -6.54 -0.65 -8.34
CA ARG A 89 -5.17 -1.16 -8.38
C ARG A 89 -5.22 -2.66 -8.60
N ALA A 90 -4.51 -3.13 -9.60
CA ALA A 90 -4.36 -4.55 -9.83
C ALA A 90 -3.77 -5.22 -8.60
N ARG A 91 -4.35 -6.34 -8.19
CA ARG A 91 -3.90 -7.14 -7.04
C ARG A 91 -3.41 -8.48 -7.55
N PHE A 92 -2.45 -9.04 -6.84
CA PHE A 92 -1.89 -10.33 -7.21
C PHE A 92 -2.98 -11.41 -7.24
N PRO A 93 -3.00 -12.25 -8.27
CA PRO A 93 -3.93 -13.38 -8.33
C PRO A 93 -3.66 -14.34 -7.15
N ARG A 94 -4.71 -14.89 -6.57
CA ARG A 94 -4.59 -15.90 -5.51
C ARG A 94 -3.90 -17.14 -6.06
N GLY A 95 -2.99 -17.73 -5.27
CA GLY A 95 -2.28 -18.96 -5.66
C GLY A 95 -1.23 -18.76 -6.75
N PHE A 96 -0.78 -17.52 -6.99
CA PHE A 96 0.34 -17.30 -7.91
C PHE A 96 1.59 -18.01 -7.42
N THR A 97 2.22 -18.74 -8.32
CA THR A 97 3.38 -19.57 -8.02
C THR A 97 4.59 -19.06 -8.78
N VAL A 98 5.67 -18.75 -8.06
CA VAL A 98 6.96 -18.35 -8.62
C VAL A 98 7.76 -19.61 -8.94
N ARG A 99 8.10 -19.82 -10.20
CA ARG A 99 8.82 -21.01 -10.70
C ARG A 99 10.18 -20.66 -11.26
N ASN A 100 10.31 -19.50 -11.89
CA ASN A 100 11.52 -19.05 -12.55
C ASN A 100 11.97 -17.70 -11.99
N ALA A 101 13.25 -17.40 -12.13
CA ALA A 101 13.77 -16.08 -11.88
C ALA A 101 13.10 -15.08 -12.86
N GLY A 102 12.67 -13.94 -12.33
CA GLY A 102 11.91 -12.95 -13.09
C GLY A 102 10.39 -13.08 -13.00
N ASP A 103 9.84 -14.24 -12.61
CA ASP A 103 8.38 -14.41 -12.47
C ASP A 103 7.79 -13.35 -11.55
N MET A 104 8.52 -12.96 -10.49
CA MET A 104 8.11 -11.89 -9.59
C MET A 104 9.29 -11.11 -9.03
N ILE A 105 9.27 -9.81 -9.27
CA ILE A 105 10.17 -8.85 -8.63
C ILE A 105 9.38 -8.07 -7.57
N GLN A 106 9.83 -8.13 -6.31
CA GLN A 106 9.32 -7.26 -5.25
C GLN A 106 10.13 -5.97 -5.20
N MET A 107 9.44 -4.83 -5.11
CA MET A 107 10.09 -3.53 -5.00
C MET A 107 9.55 -2.75 -3.81
N ASP A 108 10.45 -2.04 -3.12
CA ASP A 108 10.13 -1.18 -1.99
C ASP A 108 11.17 -0.09 -1.81
N THR A 109 10.85 0.89 -0.93
CA THR A 109 11.76 1.98 -0.59
C THR A 109 12.00 2.07 0.90
N LYS A 110 13.24 2.36 1.28
CA LYS A 110 13.67 2.55 2.66
C LYS A 110 14.30 3.93 2.83
N TYR A 111 14.10 4.56 4.00
CA TYR A 111 14.80 5.79 4.38
C TYR A 111 16.19 5.48 4.89
N ILE A 112 17.16 6.28 4.48
CA ILE A 112 18.50 6.38 5.07
C ILE A 112 18.54 7.71 5.80
N MET A 113 18.53 7.65 7.14
CA MET A 113 18.56 8.86 7.97
C MET A 113 19.97 9.38 8.07
N LEU A 114 20.14 10.67 7.82
CA LEU A 114 21.41 11.40 7.90
C LEU A 114 21.43 12.32 9.13
N VAL A 115 22.58 12.82 9.50
CA VAL A 115 22.71 13.81 10.55
C VAL A 115 21.88 15.06 10.21
N GLY A 116 21.29 15.70 11.23
CA GLY A 116 20.43 16.87 11.03
C GLY A 116 19.06 16.55 10.42
N GLY A 117 18.61 15.27 10.41
CA GLY A 117 17.29 14.88 9.97
C GLY A 117 17.08 14.83 8.45
N ARG A 118 18.14 15.09 7.67
CA ARG A 118 18.11 14.87 6.21
C ARG A 118 17.94 13.40 5.90
N LYS A 119 17.51 13.09 4.66
CA LYS A 119 17.21 11.71 4.24
C LYS A 119 17.71 11.46 2.82
N TYR A 120 18.24 10.26 2.62
CA TYR A 120 18.28 9.63 1.31
C TYR A 120 17.27 8.50 1.27
N TYR A 121 16.98 8.02 0.08
CA TYR A 121 15.96 6.99 -0.18
C TYR A 121 16.62 5.85 -0.93
N GLN A 122 16.75 4.72 -0.26
CA GLN A 122 17.13 3.48 -0.92
C GLN A 122 15.90 2.90 -1.62
N PHE A 123 16.05 2.57 -2.88
CA PHE A 123 15.10 1.84 -3.69
C PHE A 123 15.66 0.45 -3.92
N THR A 124 14.88 -0.55 -3.63
CA THR A 124 15.26 -1.96 -3.71
C THR A 124 14.31 -2.70 -4.64
N ALA A 125 14.86 -3.48 -5.57
CA ALA A 125 14.16 -4.47 -6.35
C ALA A 125 14.82 -5.82 -6.10
N ILE A 126 14.05 -6.85 -5.75
CA ILE A 126 14.55 -8.20 -5.46
C ILE A 126 13.72 -9.25 -6.19
N ASP A 127 14.39 -10.16 -6.89
CA ASP A 127 13.75 -11.35 -7.44
C ASP A 127 13.37 -12.33 -6.32
N VAL A 128 12.12 -12.73 -6.30
CA VAL A 128 11.58 -13.58 -5.23
C VAL A 128 12.22 -14.96 -5.22
N LEU A 129 12.60 -15.52 -6.36
CA LEU A 129 13.22 -16.83 -6.44
C LEU A 129 14.71 -16.79 -6.12
N SER A 130 15.49 -16.11 -6.95
CA SER A 130 16.97 -16.12 -6.88
C SER A 130 17.53 -15.21 -5.78
N LYS A 131 16.72 -14.34 -5.18
CA LYS A 131 17.16 -13.29 -4.24
C LYS A 131 18.13 -12.28 -4.86
N ARG A 132 18.38 -12.33 -6.17
CA ARG A 132 19.17 -11.31 -6.86
C ARG A 132 18.46 -9.99 -6.77
N ARG A 133 19.21 -8.92 -6.47
CA ARG A 133 18.62 -7.61 -6.24
C ARG A 133 19.35 -6.50 -6.98
N VAL A 134 18.63 -5.38 -7.16
CA VAL A 134 19.14 -4.11 -7.64
C VAL A 134 18.86 -3.07 -6.57
N LEU A 135 19.89 -2.32 -6.16
CA LEU A 135 19.81 -1.23 -5.18
C LEU A 135 20.17 0.09 -5.83
N ARG A 136 19.36 1.10 -5.56
CA ARG A 136 19.69 2.49 -5.95
C ARG A 136 19.37 3.44 -4.81
N VAL A 137 20.10 4.52 -4.72
CA VAL A 137 19.84 5.58 -3.75
C VAL A 137 19.52 6.88 -4.49
N TYR A 138 18.53 7.61 -3.97
CA TYR A 138 18.07 8.88 -4.51
C TYR A 138 17.87 9.91 -3.40
N LYS A 139 17.98 11.21 -3.77
CA LYS A 139 17.71 12.33 -2.85
C LYS A 139 16.19 12.54 -2.60
N THR A 140 15.34 11.97 -3.43
CA THR A 140 13.88 12.13 -3.34
C THR A 140 13.15 10.80 -3.55
N GLN A 141 11.99 10.66 -2.89
CA GLN A 141 11.09 9.50 -3.05
C GLN A 141 10.01 9.81 -4.09
N SER A 142 10.39 9.83 -5.36
CA SER A 142 9.50 10.19 -6.46
C SER A 142 9.17 9.01 -7.37
N SER A 143 8.04 9.09 -8.08
CA SER A 143 7.67 8.07 -9.08
C SER A 143 8.54 8.09 -10.33
N LYS A 144 9.29 9.18 -10.58
CA LYS A 144 10.32 9.23 -11.61
C LYS A 144 11.50 8.34 -11.22
N ASN A 145 11.93 8.40 -9.95
CA ASN A 145 13.00 7.54 -9.44
C ASN A 145 12.59 6.07 -9.40
N GLY A 146 11.32 5.78 -9.11
CA GLY A 146 10.77 4.42 -9.28
C GLY A 146 10.89 3.92 -10.72
N ALA A 147 10.56 4.76 -11.71
CA ALA A 147 10.70 4.42 -13.12
C ALA A 147 12.19 4.20 -13.52
N LEU A 148 13.10 5.06 -13.03
CA LEU A 148 14.55 4.86 -13.24
C LEU A 148 15.02 3.53 -12.65
N LEU A 149 14.60 3.17 -11.43
CA LEU A 149 14.91 1.86 -10.86
C LEU A 149 14.44 0.72 -11.78
N LEU A 150 13.24 0.81 -12.34
CA LEU A 150 12.73 -0.22 -13.24
C LEU A 150 13.58 -0.34 -14.52
N GLU A 151 13.99 0.77 -15.12
CA GLU A 151 14.90 0.77 -16.27
C GLU A 151 16.23 0.08 -15.93
N GLU A 152 16.81 0.39 -14.78
CA GLU A 152 18.01 -0.24 -14.27
C GLU A 152 17.81 -1.75 -14.01
N CYS A 153 16.66 -2.16 -13.47
CA CYS A 153 16.33 -3.57 -13.27
C CYS A 153 16.27 -4.33 -14.60
N ILE A 154 15.66 -3.75 -15.63
CA ILE A 154 15.57 -4.35 -16.97
C ILE A 154 16.96 -4.55 -17.58
N LEU A 155 17.92 -3.67 -17.28
CA LEU A 155 19.29 -3.77 -17.77
C LEU A 155 20.17 -4.71 -16.93
N SER A 156 19.93 -4.78 -15.61
CA SER A 156 20.82 -5.46 -14.64
C SER A 156 20.43 -6.91 -14.36
N PHE A 157 19.15 -7.26 -14.45
CA PHE A 157 18.74 -8.66 -14.28
C PHE A 157 19.09 -9.50 -15.52
N PRO A 158 19.69 -10.70 -15.34
CA PRO A 158 20.02 -11.59 -16.44
C PRO A 158 18.83 -12.39 -16.98
N PHE A 159 17.61 -11.98 -16.64
CA PHE A 159 16.36 -12.63 -17.02
C PHE A 159 15.28 -11.55 -17.29
N ALA A 160 14.24 -11.92 -18.02
CA ALA A 160 13.09 -11.05 -18.24
C ALA A 160 12.28 -10.88 -16.96
N ILE A 161 11.72 -9.67 -16.76
CA ILE A 161 10.80 -9.37 -15.66
C ILE A 161 9.37 -9.67 -16.10
N GLU A 162 8.78 -10.72 -15.57
CA GLU A 162 7.42 -11.13 -15.91
C GLU A 162 6.37 -10.38 -15.11
N THR A 163 6.60 -10.16 -13.81
CA THR A 163 5.69 -9.36 -12.97
C THR A 163 6.42 -8.57 -11.90
N ILE A 164 5.80 -7.46 -11.48
CA ILE A 164 6.30 -6.62 -10.40
C ILE A 164 5.24 -6.52 -9.31
N GLN A 165 5.68 -6.62 -8.06
CA GLN A 165 4.87 -6.39 -6.87
C GLN A 165 5.46 -5.25 -6.04
N THR A 166 4.61 -4.28 -5.65
CA THR A 166 5.02 -3.15 -4.80
C THR A 166 4.00 -2.91 -3.69
N ASP A 167 4.39 -2.09 -2.73
CA ASP A 167 3.44 -1.46 -1.83
C ASP A 167 2.58 -0.41 -2.57
N ASN A 168 1.72 0.30 -1.81
CA ASN A 168 0.89 1.37 -2.37
C ASN A 168 1.59 2.75 -2.34
N GLY A 169 2.90 2.79 -2.18
CA GLY A 169 3.71 3.99 -2.06
C GLY A 169 3.72 4.89 -3.30
N ALA A 170 3.99 6.17 -3.09
CA ALA A 170 4.05 7.16 -4.16
C ALA A 170 5.11 6.87 -5.24
N PRO A 171 6.28 6.28 -4.91
CA PRO A 171 7.30 5.94 -5.89
C PRO A 171 6.83 4.99 -6.98
N PHE A 172 5.89 4.11 -6.66
CA PHE A 172 5.39 3.06 -7.55
C PHE A 172 4.05 3.42 -8.23
N GLN A 173 3.79 4.71 -8.44
CA GLN A 173 2.60 5.22 -9.10
C GLN A 173 2.98 6.06 -10.34
N LYS A 174 2.01 6.65 -11.03
CA LYS A 174 2.20 7.61 -12.15
C LYS A 174 3.27 7.17 -13.17
N HIS A 175 4.49 7.73 -13.09
CA HIS A 175 5.58 7.46 -14.03
C HIS A 175 6.02 6.00 -14.02
N PHE A 176 6.06 5.38 -12.85
CA PHE A 176 6.36 3.96 -12.71
C PHE A 176 5.29 3.09 -13.38
N ASP A 177 4.01 3.31 -13.08
CA ASP A 177 2.89 2.60 -13.72
C ASP A 177 2.87 2.80 -15.25
N ALA A 178 3.17 4.01 -15.71
CA ALA A 178 3.24 4.32 -17.13
C ALA A 178 4.36 3.54 -17.83
N LEU A 179 5.52 3.41 -17.17
CA LEU A 179 6.64 2.63 -17.69
C LEU A 179 6.33 1.13 -17.69
N CYS A 180 5.74 0.59 -16.62
CA CYS A 180 5.29 -0.82 -16.58
C CYS A 180 4.36 -1.12 -17.76
N LYS A 181 3.38 -0.26 -18.03
CA LYS A 181 2.47 -0.40 -19.18
C LYS A 181 3.20 -0.34 -20.51
N LYS A 182 4.11 0.62 -20.69
CA LYS A 182 4.95 0.76 -21.91
C LYS A 182 5.78 -0.50 -22.15
N LYS A 183 6.33 -1.08 -21.10
CA LYS A 183 7.16 -2.31 -21.18
C LYS A 183 6.32 -3.60 -21.14
N LYS A 184 4.99 -3.50 -21.04
CA LYS A 184 4.05 -4.62 -20.94
C LYS A 184 4.32 -5.54 -19.75
N ILE A 185 4.85 -4.99 -18.65
CA ILE A 185 5.11 -5.70 -17.39
C ILE A 185 3.92 -5.50 -16.46
N PRO A 186 3.18 -6.54 -16.07
CA PRO A 186 2.11 -6.45 -15.09
C PRO A 186 2.62 -5.92 -13.75
N HIS A 187 1.97 -4.87 -13.23
CA HIS A 187 2.28 -4.29 -11.93
C HIS A 187 1.14 -4.55 -10.96
N TYR A 188 1.44 -5.22 -9.86
CA TYR A 188 0.52 -5.58 -8.81
C TYR A 188 0.85 -4.86 -7.50
N TYR A 189 -0.17 -4.38 -6.82
CA TYR A 189 -0.05 -3.76 -5.51
C TYR A 189 -0.41 -4.76 -4.40
N ILE A 190 0.33 -4.76 -3.30
CA ILE A 190 -0.05 -5.56 -2.11
C ILE A 190 -1.39 -5.07 -1.55
N TYR A 191 -2.12 -5.97 -0.88
CA TYR A 191 -3.34 -5.59 -0.18
C TYR A 191 -3.03 -4.64 0.99
N PRO A 192 -3.92 -3.68 1.30
CA PRO A 192 -3.75 -2.85 2.48
C PRO A 192 -3.65 -3.71 3.75
N ARG A 193 -2.69 -3.39 4.63
CA ARG A 193 -2.43 -4.10 5.90
C ARG A 193 -2.00 -5.56 5.72
N SER A 194 -1.35 -5.89 4.60
CA SER A 194 -0.82 -7.23 4.31
C SER A 194 0.69 -7.20 4.08
N PRO A 195 1.52 -6.89 5.13
CA PRO A 195 2.97 -6.77 4.99
C PRO A 195 3.61 -8.08 4.52
N LYS A 196 3.07 -9.23 4.92
CA LYS A 196 3.58 -10.55 4.47
C LYS A 196 3.70 -10.69 2.96
N GLN A 197 2.93 -9.91 2.19
CA GLN A 197 2.96 -9.99 0.72
C GLN A 197 4.21 -9.35 0.10
N ASN A 198 4.94 -8.49 0.83
CA ASN A 198 6.19 -7.87 0.37
C ASN A 198 7.41 -8.34 1.20
N SER A 199 7.30 -9.53 1.79
CA SER A 199 8.23 -10.01 2.80
C SER A 199 9.68 -10.18 2.32
N TYR A 200 9.91 -10.50 1.06
CA TYR A 200 11.27 -10.72 0.55
C TYR A 200 12.08 -9.42 0.51
N VAL A 201 11.48 -8.33 0.05
CA VAL A 201 12.15 -7.02 0.06
C VAL A 201 12.28 -6.48 1.48
N GLU A 202 11.28 -6.69 2.35
CA GLU A 202 11.36 -6.31 3.77
C GLU A 202 12.47 -7.07 4.53
N ILE A 203 12.61 -8.38 4.28
CA ILE A 203 13.72 -9.19 4.84
C ILE A 203 15.06 -8.67 4.34
N SER A 204 15.17 -8.29 3.06
CA SER A 204 16.41 -7.72 2.52
C SER A 204 16.74 -6.37 3.17
N HIS A 205 15.75 -5.52 3.44
CA HIS A 205 15.93 -4.28 4.19
C HIS A 205 16.40 -4.51 5.62
N GLY A 206 15.93 -5.58 6.27
CA GLY A 206 16.41 -6.00 7.59
C GLY A 206 17.88 -6.45 7.57
N ALA A 207 18.33 -7.09 6.49
CA ALA A 207 19.74 -7.43 6.30
C ALA A 207 20.58 -6.17 6.04
N ASP A 208 20.11 -5.25 5.20
CA ASP A 208 20.78 -3.96 4.97
C ASP A 208 20.99 -3.20 6.28
N GLU A 209 19.99 -3.21 7.17
CA GLU A 209 20.12 -2.55 8.45
C GLU A 209 21.26 -3.14 9.28
N ARG A 210 21.25 -4.46 9.47
CA ARG A 210 22.20 -5.15 10.35
C ARG A 210 23.61 -5.27 9.77
N GLU A 211 23.72 -5.57 8.48
CA GLU A 211 24.96 -5.97 7.84
C GLU A 211 25.66 -4.83 7.10
N PHE A 212 24.96 -3.71 6.88
CA PHE A 212 25.49 -2.57 6.17
C PHE A 212 25.37 -1.26 6.97
N TYR A 213 24.17 -0.78 7.28
CA TYR A 213 23.99 0.53 7.91
C TYR A 213 24.49 0.57 9.35
N MET A 214 24.18 -0.44 10.17
CA MET A 214 24.68 -0.52 11.56
C MET A 214 26.19 -0.76 11.64
N GLN A 215 26.82 -1.13 10.52
CA GLN A 215 28.29 -1.23 10.41
C GLN A 215 28.95 0.10 10.06
N GLY A 216 28.24 1.23 10.14
CA GLY A 216 28.78 2.57 9.91
C GLY A 216 28.75 3.03 8.45
N ASN A 217 28.09 2.31 7.56
CA ASN A 217 28.04 2.66 6.12
C ASN A 217 26.91 3.65 5.81
N ILE A 218 26.87 4.78 6.52
CA ILE A 218 25.98 5.91 6.25
C ILE A 218 26.87 7.13 5.97
N TYR A 219 26.74 7.70 4.79
CA TYR A 219 27.59 8.80 4.31
C TYR A 219 26.73 10.02 3.97
N GLU A 220 27.15 11.20 4.43
CA GLU A 220 26.52 12.49 4.15
C GLU A 220 26.69 12.91 2.68
N ASP A 221 27.83 12.57 2.07
CA ASP A 221 28.05 12.80 0.65
C ASP A 221 27.23 11.82 -0.18
N PHE A 222 26.45 12.36 -1.11
CA PHE A 222 25.53 11.56 -1.92
C PHE A 222 26.24 10.63 -2.91
N GLU A 223 27.34 11.06 -3.50
CA GLU A 223 28.06 10.24 -4.48
C GLU A 223 28.82 9.11 -3.78
N VAL A 224 29.37 9.38 -2.59
CA VAL A 224 29.96 8.34 -1.75
C VAL A 224 28.89 7.32 -1.33
N MET A 225 27.71 7.78 -0.87
CA MET A 225 26.61 6.91 -0.49
C MET A 225 26.13 6.05 -1.66
N LYS A 226 26.02 6.64 -2.85
CA LYS A 226 25.64 5.93 -4.08
C LYS A 226 26.66 4.85 -4.44
N LYS A 227 27.94 5.14 -4.36
CA LYS A 227 29.01 4.16 -4.60
C LYS A 227 28.95 3.02 -3.59
N LYS A 228 28.78 3.32 -2.30
CA LYS A 228 28.72 2.31 -1.23
C LYS A 228 27.49 1.41 -1.34
N ILE A 229 26.36 1.92 -1.77
CA ILE A 229 25.16 1.11 -2.07
C ILE A 229 25.41 0.16 -3.26
N ALA A 230 26.10 0.62 -4.30
CA ALA A 230 26.46 -0.23 -5.44
C ALA A 230 27.47 -1.33 -5.04
N GLU A 231 28.46 -1.01 -4.20
CA GLU A 231 29.39 -1.99 -3.62
C GLU A 231 28.62 -3.04 -2.79
N TRP A 232 27.65 -2.61 -1.97
CA TRP A 232 26.81 -3.49 -1.17
C TRP A 232 25.87 -4.36 -2.02
N GLU A 233 25.32 -3.85 -3.14
CA GLU A 233 24.60 -4.65 -4.12
C GLU A 233 25.47 -5.79 -4.65
N ASN A 234 26.72 -5.48 -4.99
CA ASN A 234 27.66 -6.49 -5.46
C ASN A 234 27.98 -7.53 -4.39
N VAL A 235 28.24 -7.12 -3.14
CA VAL A 235 28.41 -8.05 -2.01
C VAL A 235 27.21 -8.97 -1.87
N TRP A 236 26.00 -8.44 -1.95
CA TRP A 236 24.79 -9.24 -1.85
C TRP A 236 24.65 -10.28 -2.96
N ASN A 237 24.93 -9.89 -4.20
CA ASN A 237 24.69 -10.74 -5.36
C ASN A 237 25.82 -11.75 -5.63
N GLU A 238 27.08 -11.40 -5.27
CA GLU A 238 28.27 -12.17 -5.65
C GLU A 238 28.99 -12.86 -4.48
N ILE A 239 28.88 -12.30 -3.27
CA ILE A 239 29.73 -12.71 -2.14
C ILE A 239 28.90 -13.31 -0.99
N ARG A 240 27.79 -12.67 -0.64
CA ARG A 240 27.00 -13.02 0.52
C ARG A 240 26.27 -14.37 0.33
N PRO A 241 26.50 -15.37 1.22
CA PRO A 241 25.75 -16.62 1.19
C PRO A 241 24.33 -16.43 1.71
N HIS A 242 23.34 -17.02 1.04
CA HIS A 242 21.94 -16.96 1.41
C HIS A 242 21.43 -18.32 1.86
N GLN A 243 20.97 -18.42 3.11
CA GLN A 243 20.43 -19.67 3.66
C GLN A 243 19.27 -20.22 2.82
N ALA A 244 18.38 -19.33 2.33
CA ALA A 244 17.27 -19.71 1.46
C ALA A 244 17.69 -20.25 0.09
N LEU A 245 18.97 -20.10 -0.28
CA LEU A 245 19.57 -20.62 -1.50
C LEU A 245 20.61 -21.73 -1.21
N ASN A 246 20.47 -22.42 -0.07
CA ASN A 246 21.45 -23.42 0.39
C ASN A 246 22.88 -22.84 0.48
N TYR A 247 22.98 -21.61 1.02
CA TYR A 247 24.23 -20.84 1.17
C TYR A 247 24.94 -20.48 -0.15
N LEU A 248 24.29 -20.63 -1.29
CA LEU A 248 24.76 -20.04 -2.53
C LEU A 248 24.52 -18.52 -2.55
N THR A 249 25.33 -17.81 -3.33
CA THR A 249 25.00 -16.43 -3.69
C THR A 249 23.88 -16.40 -4.73
N PRO A 250 23.16 -15.28 -4.90
CA PRO A 250 22.16 -15.15 -5.95
C PRO A 250 22.68 -15.52 -7.36
N ASN A 251 23.89 -15.10 -7.70
CA ASN A 251 24.48 -15.40 -9.01
C ASN A 251 24.85 -16.87 -9.14
N GLN A 252 25.51 -17.48 -8.15
CA GLN A 252 25.79 -18.91 -8.15
C GLN A 252 24.51 -19.75 -8.26
N TYR A 253 23.43 -19.32 -7.60
CA TYR A 253 22.13 -19.98 -7.70
C TYR A 253 21.58 -19.94 -9.14
N LEU A 254 21.66 -18.77 -9.80
CA LEU A 254 21.21 -18.61 -11.18
C LEU A 254 22.05 -19.45 -12.16
N GLU A 255 23.37 -19.43 -12.04
CA GLU A 255 24.28 -20.24 -12.84
C GLU A 255 24.00 -21.74 -12.71
N LYS A 256 23.88 -22.21 -11.47
CA LYS A 256 23.56 -23.62 -11.19
C LYS A 256 22.21 -24.02 -11.78
N ARG A 257 21.24 -23.11 -11.79
CA ARG A 257 19.90 -23.36 -12.32
C ARG A 257 19.85 -23.34 -13.86
N GLN A 258 20.74 -22.61 -14.52
CA GLN A 258 20.89 -22.60 -15.97
C GLN A 258 21.60 -23.88 -16.44
N THR A 259 22.60 -24.38 -15.71
CA THR A 259 23.36 -25.57 -16.06
C THR A 259 22.67 -26.90 -15.73
N SER A 260 21.86 -26.90 -14.66
CA SER A 260 21.03 -28.03 -14.29
C SER A 260 19.59 -27.77 -14.71
N ARG A 261 19.07 -28.52 -15.66
CA ARG A 261 17.63 -28.67 -15.90
C ARG A 261 17.00 -29.35 -14.68
N LEU A 262 17.10 -28.73 -13.48
CA LEU A 262 16.63 -29.33 -12.24
C LEU A 262 15.09 -29.31 -12.20
N PRO A 263 14.49 -30.43 -11.76
CA PRO A 263 13.05 -30.47 -11.53
C PRO A 263 12.66 -29.53 -10.40
N THR A 264 11.53 -28.95 -10.56
CA THR A 264 10.67 -28.03 -9.82
C THR A 264 10.58 -28.15 -8.28
N LYS A 265 11.65 -28.41 -7.53
CA LYS A 265 11.62 -28.41 -6.05
C LYS A 265 11.53 -27.01 -5.41
N ASP A 266 11.81 -25.95 -6.16
CA ASP A 266 11.87 -24.58 -5.66
C ASP A 266 10.62 -23.76 -6.03
N ILE A 267 9.44 -24.38 -6.04
CA ILE A 267 8.19 -23.69 -6.29
C ILE A 267 7.80 -22.89 -5.04
N ILE A 268 7.72 -21.56 -5.16
CA ILE A 268 7.28 -20.67 -4.10
C ILE A 268 5.82 -20.29 -4.36
N THR A 269 4.91 -20.78 -3.53
CA THR A 269 3.52 -20.35 -3.54
C THR A 269 3.34 -19.18 -2.58
N LEU A 270 2.89 -18.05 -3.09
CA LEU A 270 2.65 -16.87 -2.27
C LEU A 270 1.32 -17.02 -1.53
N GLN A 271 1.37 -16.92 -0.21
CA GLN A 271 0.17 -16.84 0.61
C GLN A 271 -0.44 -15.43 0.47
N THR A 272 -1.68 -15.37 0.04
CA THR A 272 -2.49 -14.15 -0.08
C THR A 272 -3.24 -13.84 1.20
#